data_c857777997e355edc0188e16b6eca013
#
_entry.id   c857777997e355edc0188e16b6eca013
#
_cell.length_a   1.000
_cell.length_b   1.000
_cell.length_c   1.000
_cell.angle_alpha   90.00
_cell.angle_beta   90.00
_cell.angle_gamma   90.00
#
_symmetry.space_group_name_H-M   'P 1'
#
loop_
_entity.id
_entity.type
_entity.pdbx_description
1 polymer ?
#
loop_
_entity_poly.entity_id
_entity_poly.type
_entity_poly.pdbx_seq_one_letter_code
_entity_poly.pdbx_strand_id
1 'polypeptide(L)'
;MIKTVLLFINLTLVIAQTPDKRGYIIKVGDNLPEFVMDFPDGSQINSVDLLGNVTMLQFTASWCSVCREEMPHIEKEIWKIYKNIGINVIGIDRDEPAEIVEKFAKEIKVTYPIALDPRADIFALFADRNSGVTRNIIIDTDGKIKFLTRLFDPKEYLEMKRVIHGLLENQFLEEKQTLVAQKQILKELKHKRTTDQNISTKNIEQKLFLLERKLNLKARRLSYAEKLL
;
A
#
# COMPACT_ATOMS: atom_id res chain seq x y z
N MET A 1 32.72 46.51 17.64
CA MET A 1 31.28 46.20 17.44
C MET A 1 31.17 44.69 17.29
N ILE A 2 30.78 44.00 18.37
CA ILE A 2 30.63 42.54 18.39
C ILE A 2 29.18 42.24 17.97
N LYS A 3 28.98 41.58 16.80
CA LYS A 3 27.67 41.12 16.36
C LYS A 3 27.35 39.80 17.05
N THR A 4 26.46 39.87 18.04
CA THR A 4 25.89 38.67 18.70
C THR A 4 24.99 37.94 17.72
N VAL A 5 25.40 36.77 17.26
CA VAL A 5 24.55 35.86 16.47
C VAL A 5 23.69 35.08 17.46
N LEU A 6 22.39 35.38 17.50
CA LEU A 6 21.40 34.61 18.24
C LEU A 6 21.08 33.33 17.45
N LEU A 7 21.58 32.21 17.93
CA LEU A 7 21.25 30.85 17.40
C LEU A 7 19.88 30.44 17.96
N PHE A 8 18.82 30.48 17.13
CA PHE A 8 17.50 29.94 17.49
C PHE A 8 17.56 28.41 17.36
N ILE A 9 17.70 27.74 18.50
CA ILE A 9 17.53 26.28 18.57
C ILE A 9 16.03 25.99 18.53
N ASN A 10 15.52 25.53 17.37
CA ASN A 10 14.17 25.00 17.27
C ASN A 10 14.11 23.64 17.99
N LEU A 11 13.67 23.67 19.24
CA LEU A 11 13.36 22.47 20.01
C LEU A 11 12.00 21.91 19.52
N THR A 12 12.02 20.99 18.56
CA THR A 12 10.84 20.22 18.18
C THR A 12 10.48 19.28 19.34
N LEU A 13 9.40 19.62 20.05
CA LEU A 13 8.85 18.79 21.11
C LEU A 13 8.25 17.54 20.46
N VAL A 14 8.95 16.40 20.52
CA VAL A 14 8.40 15.10 20.13
C VAL A 14 7.39 14.72 21.22
N ILE A 15 6.11 14.98 20.95
CA ILE A 15 5.02 14.50 21.82
C ILE A 15 4.88 13.02 21.57
N ALA A 16 5.27 12.18 22.51
CA ALA A 16 4.99 10.74 22.48
C ALA A 16 3.47 10.54 22.46
N GLN A 17 2.97 9.89 21.38
CA GLN A 17 1.54 9.59 21.27
C GLN A 17 1.17 8.48 22.25
N THR A 18 0.16 8.73 23.11
CA THR A 18 -0.36 7.70 24.01
C THR A 18 -1.25 6.73 23.23
N PRO A 19 -1.09 5.41 23.45
CA PRO A 19 -1.92 4.41 22.79
C PRO A 19 -3.41 4.56 23.11
N ASP A 20 -4.26 4.29 22.12
CA ASP A 20 -5.71 4.17 22.32
C ASP A 20 -6.07 2.89 23.11
N LYS A 21 -7.37 2.68 23.40
CA LYS A 21 -7.85 1.47 24.11
C LYS A 21 -7.55 0.16 23.39
N ARG A 22 -7.29 0.20 22.09
CA ARG A 22 -6.91 -0.95 21.24
C ARG A 22 -5.39 -1.10 21.15
N GLY A 23 -4.63 -0.17 21.72
CA GLY A 23 -3.17 -0.13 21.71
C GLY A 23 -2.58 0.54 20.46
N TYR A 24 -3.36 1.22 19.61
CA TYR A 24 -2.84 2.02 18.51
C TYR A 24 -2.23 3.33 19.00
N ILE A 25 -1.08 3.72 18.43
CA ILE A 25 -0.48 5.05 18.58
C ILE A 25 -0.76 5.94 17.38
N ILE A 26 -1.34 5.39 16.33
CA ILE A 26 -1.81 6.07 15.13
C ILE A 26 -3.34 6.13 15.13
N LYS A 27 -3.90 6.97 14.28
CA LYS A 27 -5.35 7.11 14.11
C LYS A 27 -5.73 7.26 12.63
N VAL A 28 -7.01 7.08 12.32
CA VAL A 28 -7.57 7.38 11.01
C VAL A 28 -7.32 8.85 10.66
N GLY A 29 -6.83 9.10 9.46
CA GLY A 29 -6.42 10.41 8.96
C GLY A 29 -4.91 10.68 9.07
N ASP A 30 -4.16 9.93 9.88
CA ASP A 30 -2.69 10.06 9.92
C ASP A 30 -2.06 9.59 8.60
N ASN A 31 -0.84 10.06 8.34
CA ASN A 31 -0.02 9.54 7.25
C ASN A 31 0.60 8.19 7.63
N LEU A 32 0.80 7.35 6.62
CA LEU A 32 1.63 6.16 6.75
C LEU A 32 3.05 6.57 7.19
N PRO A 33 3.59 5.99 8.28
CA PRO A 33 4.99 6.20 8.65
C PRO A 33 5.95 5.70 7.56
N GLU A 34 7.17 6.25 7.50
CA GLU A 34 8.23 5.73 6.63
C GLU A 34 8.96 4.57 7.30
N PHE A 35 9.06 3.45 6.61
CA PHE A 35 9.81 2.25 7.03
C PHE A 35 10.16 1.38 5.82
N VAL A 36 11.12 0.48 6.02
CA VAL A 36 11.51 -0.53 5.02
C VAL A 36 11.03 -1.90 5.50
N MET A 37 10.45 -2.66 4.59
CA MET A 37 10.03 -4.05 4.78
C MET A 37 11.03 -4.99 4.11
N ASP A 38 11.62 -5.87 4.88
CA ASP A 38 12.44 -6.98 4.38
C ASP A 38 11.56 -8.22 4.19
N PHE A 39 11.80 -8.99 3.12
CA PHE A 39 11.07 -10.22 2.84
C PHE A 39 12.00 -11.44 2.92
N PRO A 40 11.45 -12.65 3.18
CA PRO A 40 12.26 -13.88 3.26
C PRO A 40 13.09 -14.19 2.02
N ASP A 41 12.67 -13.74 0.84
CA ASP A 41 13.40 -13.91 -0.42
C ASP A 41 14.58 -12.91 -0.61
N GLY A 42 14.81 -12.04 0.36
CA GLY A 42 15.82 -10.99 0.34
C GLY A 42 15.41 -9.72 -0.39
N SER A 43 14.18 -9.65 -0.91
CA SER A 43 13.66 -8.41 -1.49
C SER A 43 13.29 -7.40 -0.40
N GLN A 44 13.24 -6.12 -0.79
CA GLN A 44 12.86 -5.01 0.09
C GLN A 44 11.81 -4.13 -0.59
N ILE A 45 10.89 -3.58 0.19
CA ILE A 45 9.94 -2.55 -0.24
C ILE A 45 9.98 -1.41 0.78
N ASN A 46 10.12 -0.17 0.32
CA ASN A 46 9.93 1.01 1.16
C ASN A 46 8.44 1.34 1.24
N SER A 47 7.96 1.80 2.40
CA SER A 47 6.56 2.21 2.57
C SER A 47 6.11 3.31 1.60
N VAL A 48 7.02 4.17 1.14
CA VAL A 48 6.72 5.19 0.11
C VAL A 48 6.39 4.58 -1.26
N ASP A 49 6.86 3.37 -1.56
CA ASP A 49 6.56 2.66 -2.81
C ASP A 49 5.13 2.11 -2.85
N LEU A 50 4.42 2.13 -1.71
CA LEU A 50 3.02 1.74 -1.61
C LEU A 50 2.06 2.84 -2.08
N LEU A 51 2.54 4.08 -2.15
CA LEU A 51 1.74 5.22 -2.62
C LEU A 51 1.22 5.01 -4.05
N GLY A 52 0.05 5.54 -4.34
CA GLY A 52 -0.64 5.35 -5.62
C GLY A 52 -1.49 4.07 -5.70
N ASN A 53 -1.45 3.20 -4.67
CA ASN A 53 -2.31 2.02 -4.57
C ASN A 53 -2.97 1.95 -3.20
N VAL A 54 -4.21 1.44 -3.16
CA VAL A 54 -4.84 1.07 -1.90
C VAL A 54 -4.01 -0.04 -1.26
N THR A 55 -3.67 0.11 0.02
CA THR A 55 -2.82 -0.83 0.74
C THR A 55 -3.48 -1.32 2.01
N MET A 56 -3.38 -2.61 2.25
CA MET A 56 -3.71 -3.28 3.52
C MET A 56 -2.42 -3.82 4.13
N LEU A 57 -2.05 -3.33 5.31
CA LEU A 57 -1.03 -3.93 6.15
C LEU A 57 -1.70 -4.78 7.22
N GLN A 58 -1.27 -6.05 7.34
CA GLN A 58 -1.75 -6.96 8.38
C GLN A 58 -0.60 -7.34 9.31
N PHE A 59 -0.67 -6.97 10.58
CA PHE A 59 0.28 -7.47 11.57
C PHE A 59 -0.11 -8.87 12.04
N THR A 60 0.84 -9.78 11.98
CA THR A 60 0.65 -11.20 12.26
C THR A 60 1.84 -11.82 13.01
N ALA A 61 1.68 -13.07 13.44
CA ALA A 61 2.72 -13.95 13.94
C ALA A 61 2.24 -15.40 13.89
N SER A 62 3.16 -16.37 13.75
CA SER A 62 2.80 -17.79 13.67
C SER A 62 2.12 -18.34 14.92
N TRP A 63 2.44 -17.81 16.08
CA TRP A 63 1.86 -18.18 17.39
C TRP A 63 0.48 -17.54 17.65
N CYS A 64 0.02 -16.63 16.79
CA CYS A 64 -1.22 -15.89 16.96
C CYS A 64 -2.42 -16.67 16.42
N SER A 65 -3.24 -17.24 17.28
CA SER A 65 -4.44 -18.02 16.88
C SER A 65 -5.45 -17.20 16.10
N VAL A 66 -5.71 -15.94 16.51
CA VAL A 66 -6.64 -15.04 15.82
C VAL A 66 -6.13 -14.67 14.41
N CYS A 67 -4.81 -14.49 14.25
CA CYS A 67 -4.23 -14.24 12.93
C CYS A 67 -4.42 -15.46 12.01
N ARG A 68 -4.20 -16.68 12.54
CA ARG A 68 -4.42 -17.93 11.80
C ARG A 68 -5.86 -18.11 11.34
N GLU A 69 -6.82 -17.61 12.10
CA GLU A 69 -8.24 -17.60 11.72
C GLU A 69 -8.53 -16.56 10.64
N GLU A 70 -8.01 -15.34 10.78
CA GLU A 70 -8.29 -14.21 9.88
C GLU A 70 -7.61 -14.35 8.51
N MET A 71 -6.34 -14.78 8.46
CA MET A 71 -5.51 -14.76 7.25
C MET A 71 -6.11 -15.52 6.05
N PRO A 72 -6.76 -16.71 6.20
CA PRO A 72 -7.45 -17.39 5.09
C PRO A 72 -8.62 -16.58 4.52
N HIS A 73 -9.30 -15.78 5.35
CA HIS A 73 -10.37 -14.89 4.90
C HIS A 73 -9.78 -13.74 4.07
N ILE A 74 -8.69 -13.11 4.53
CA ILE A 74 -7.99 -12.06 3.78
C ILE A 74 -7.52 -12.59 2.43
N GLU A 75 -6.90 -13.78 2.39
CA GLU A 75 -6.47 -14.43 1.15
C GLU A 75 -7.62 -14.61 0.17
N LYS A 76 -8.74 -15.19 0.64
CA LYS A 76 -9.87 -15.55 -0.22
C LYS A 76 -10.72 -14.37 -0.63
N GLU A 77 -11.00 -13.44 0.32
CA GLU A 77 -12.04 -12.44 0.18
C GLU A 77 -11.50 -11.05 -0.19
N ILE A 78 -10.18 -10.83 -0.07
CA ILE A 78 -9.52 -9.57 -0.40
C ILE A 78 -8.43 -9.79 -1.44
N TRP A 79 -7.37 -10.55 -1.09
CA TRP A 79 -6.21 -10.69 -1.95
C TRP A 79 -6.54 -11.32 -3.32
N LYS A 80 -7.13 -12.50 -3.33
CA LYS A 80 -7.48 -13.20 -4.59
C LYS A 80 -8.45 -12.44 -5.46
N ILE A 81 -9.32 -11.63 -4.85
CA ILE A 81 -10.29 -10.82 -5.59
C ILE A 81 -9.61 -9.61 -6.22
N TYR A 82 -8.84 -8.83 -5.45
CA TYR A 82 -8.43 -7.49 -5.85
C TYR A 82 -6.96 -7.36 -6.29
N LYS A 83 -6.10 -8.37 -6.12
CA LYS A 83 -4.66 -8.29 -6.46
C LYS A 83 -4.35 -7.82 -7.89
N ASN A 84 -5.23 -8.15 -8.85
CA ASN A 84 -5.03 -7.78 -10.25
C ASN A 84 -5.54 -6.37 -10.60
N ILE A 85 -6.17 -5.67 -9.68
CA ILE A 85 -6.72 -4.33 -9.90
C ILE A 85 -6.03 -3.24 -9.07
N GLY A 86 -4.99 -3.57 -8.31
CA GLY A 86 -4.10 -2.57 -7.72
C GLY A 86 -4.19 -2.42 -6.22
N ILE A 87 -4.66 -3.44 -5.49
CA ILE A 87 -4.47 -3.49 -4.04
C ILE A 87 -3.09 -4.06 -3.71
N ASN A 88 -2.45 -3.52 -2.70
CA ASN A 88 -1.36 -4.15 -1.99
C ASN A 88 -1.93 -4.79 -0.71
N VAL A 89 -1.66 -6.08 -0.50
CA VAL A 89 -1.89 -6.75 0.79
C VAL A 89 -0.54 -7.29 1.25
N ILE A 90 -0.07 -6.84 2.41
CA ILE A 90 1.22 -7.22 2.97
C ILE A 90 1.01 -7.64 4.43
N GLY A 91 1.36 -8.89 4.74
CA GLY A 91 1.54 -9.33 6.12
C GLY A 91 2.83 -8.74 6.69
N ILE A 92 2.88 -8.44 7.98
CA ILE A 92 4.08 -8.04 8.70
C ILE A 92 4.16 -8.95 9.92
N ASP A 93 5.07 -9.91 9.86
CA ASP A 93 5.25 -10.90 10.92
C ASP A 93 6.24 -10.39 11.94
N ARG A 94 5.78 -10.23 13.19
CA ARG A 94 6.59 -9.68 14.27
C ARG A 94 7.18 -10.75 15.19
N ASP A 95 8.38 -10.46 15.68
CA ASP A 95 9.10 -11.23 16.71
C ASP A 95 9.53 -12.64 16.25
N GLU A 96 9.58 -12.90 14.92
CA GLU A 96 9.95 -14.20 14.40
C GLU A 96 11.03 -14.10 13.29
N PRO A 97 11.91 -15.09 13.16
CA PRO A 97 12.91 -15.15 12.09
C PRO A 97 12.29 -15.64 10.77
N ALA A 98 12.99 -15.39 9.66
CA ALA A 98 12.52 -15.67 8.30
C ALA A 98 12.04 -17.12 8.09
N GLU A 99 12.74 -18.10 8.65
CA GLU A 99 12.44 -19.53 8.49
C GLU A 99 11.07 -19.90 9.09
N ILE A 100 10.70 -19.25 10.19
CA ILE A 100 9.39 -19.43 10.83
C ILE A 100 8.30 -18.78 9.97
N VAL A 101 8.54 -17.57 9.47
CA VAL A 101 7.60 -16.83 8.63
C VAL A 101 7.31 -17.58 7.33
N GLU A 102 8.34 -18.12 6.65
CA GLU A 102 8.15 -18.94 5.45
C GLU A 102 7.35 -20.22 5.72
N LYS A 103 7.64 -20.91 6.81
CA LYS A 103 6.91 -22.12 7.21
C LYS A 103 5.45 -21.77 7.51
N PHE A 104 5.21 -20.70 8.24
CA PHE A 104 3.89 -20.21 8.59
C PHE A 104 3.07 -19.86 7.35
N ALA A 105 3.62 -19.10 6.39
CA ALA A 105 2.94 -18.74 5.14
C ALA A 105 2.48 -19.99 4.35
N LYS A 106 3.35 -21.01 4.27
CA LYS A 106 3.04 -22.29 3.60
C LYS A 106 1.94 -23.07 4.33
N GLU A 107 2.00 -23.10 5.66
CA GLU A 107 1.03 -23.80 6.50
C GLU A 107 -0.36 -23.17 6.40
N ILE A 108 -0.46 -21.82 6.50
CA ILE A 108 -1.72 -21.07 6.43
C ILE A 108 -2.25 -20.92 5.00
N LYS A 109 -1.43 -21.24 3.98
CA LYS A 109 -1.76 -21.20 2.54
C LYS A 109 -2.16 -19.81 2.03
N VAL A 110 -1.52 -18.75 2.52
CA VAL A 110 -1.64 -17.41 1.96
C VAL A 110 -0.62 -17.19 0.87
N THR A 111 -0.96 -16.36 -0.12
CA THR A 111 -0.12 -16.05 -1.28
C THR A 111 0.24 -14.56 -1.39
N TYR A 112 -0.30 -13.70 -0.52
CA TYR A 112 0.19 -12.34 -0.37
C TYR A 112 1.53 -12.32 0.38
N PRO A 113 2.43 -11.37 0.08
CA PRO A 113 3.74 -11.30 0.71
C PRO A 113 3.65 -11.06 2.22
N ILE A 114 4.57 -11.67 2.97
CA ILE A 114 4.73 -11.45 4.41
C ILE A 114 6.14 -10.91 4.65
N ALA A 115 6.21 -9.69 5.15
CA ALA A 115 7.44 -9.01 5.54
C ALA A 115 7.88 -9.42 6.95
N LEU A 116 9.17 -9.26 7.22
CA LEU A 116 9.83 -9.58 8.48
C LEU A 116 9.88 -8.35 9.40
N ASP A 117 9.49 -8.53 10.65
CA ASP A 117 9.66 -7.54 11.72
C ASP A 117 10.18 -8.20 13.00
N PRO A 118 11.40 -8.84 12.96
CA PRO A 118 11.89 -9.72 14.02
C PRO A 118 12.12 -9.03 15.36
N ARG A 119 12.08 -7.72 15.42
CA ARG A 119 12.20 -6.92 16.64
C ARG A 119 10.96 -6.08 16.94
N ALA A 120 9.88 -6.26 16.19
CA ALA A 120 8.67 -5.44 16.26
C ALA A 120 8.94 -3.93 16.09
N ASP A 121 9.95 -3.55 15.30
CA ASP A 121 10.30 -2.15 15.06
C ASP A 121 9.28 -1.47 14.14
N ILE A 122 8.82 -2.18 13.10
CA ILE A 122 7.73 -1.71 12.24
C ILE A 122 6.42 -1.66 13.04
N PHE A 123 6.10 -2.72 13.79
CA PHE A 123 4.90 -2.75 14.63
C PHE A 123 4.82 -1.56 15.59
N ALA A 124 5.96 -1.17 16.19
CA ALA A 124 6.05 -0.06 17.14
C ALA A 124 5.78 1.32 16.53
N LEU A 125 5.78 1.45 15.18
CA LEU A 125 5.35 2.67 14.49
C LEU A 125 3.82 2.84 14.48
N PHE A 126 3.08 1.78 14.75
CA PHE A 126 1.63 1.74 14.63
C PHE A 126 0.92 1.49 15.95
N ALA A 127 1.55 0.74 16.85
CA ALA A 127 0.93 0.31 18.10
C ALA A 127 1.94 0.17 19.24
N ASP A 128 1.45 0.19 20.47
CA ASP A 128 2.26 -0.14 21.65
C ASP A 128 2.89 -1.53 21.45
N ARG A 129 4.21 -1.60 21.61
CA ARG A 129 5.00 -2.82 21.41
C ARG A 129 4.52 -4.00 22.27
N ASN A 130 3.96 -3.72 23.45
CA ASN A 130 3.44 -4.73 24.36
C ASN A 130 1.98 -5.11 24.09
N SER A 131 1.33 -4.46 23.10
CA SER A 131 -0.05 -4.79 22.75
C SER A 131 -0.12 -6.02 21.83
N GLY A 132 -1.29 -6.67 21.81
CA GLY A 132 -1.48 -7.86 20.96
C GLY A 132 -1.33 -7.57 19.47
N VAL A 133 -0.89 -8.58 18.70
CA VAL A 133 -0.43 -8.44 17.32
C VAL A 133 -1.53 -8.20 16.30
N THR A 134 -2.65 -8.94 16.34
CA THR A 134 -3.67 -8.95 15.28
C THR A 134 -4.22 -7.56 15.01
N ARG A 135 -3.87 -6.99 13.87
CA ARG A 135 -4.26 -5.64 13.43
C ARG A 135 -4.26 -5.55 11.92
N ASN A 136 -5.22 -4.84 11.37
CA ASN A 136 -5.19 -4.44 9.97
C ASN A 136 -5.25 -2.91 9.87
N ILE A 137 -4.48 -2.39 8.92
CA ILE A 137 -4.39 -0.96 8.63
C ILE A 137 -4.69 -0.78 7.15
N ILE A 138 -5.74 -0.05 6.84
CA ILE A 138 -6.12 0.27 5.46
C ILE A 138 -5.69 1.69 5.14
N ILE A 139 -4.99 1.82 4.03
CA ILE A 139 -4.31 3.03 3.57
C ILE A 139 -4.80 3.35 2.16
N ASP A 140 -5.11 4.62 1.88
CA ASP A 140 -5.49 5.07 0.54
C ASP A 140 -4.28 5.32 -0.36
N THR A 141 -4.55 5.72 -1.59
CA THR A 141 -3.53 6.05 -2.61
C THR A 141 -2.60 7.19 -2.23
N ASP A 142 -3.04 8.08 -1.34
CA ASP A 142 -2.25 9.23 -0.87
C ASP A 142 -1.43 8.90 0.40
N GLY A 143 -1.50 7.66 0.88
CA GLY A 143 -0.82 7.23 2.10
C GLY A 143 -1.54 7.62 3.39
N LYS A 144 -2.84 7.95 3.33
CA LYS A 144 -3.65 8.25 4.51
C LYS A 144 -4.28 6.98 5.08
N ILE A 145 -4.20 6.83 6.40
CA ILE A 145 -4.86 5.74 7.12
C ILE A 145 -6.37 5.97 7.09
N LYS A 146 -7.12 5.01 6.58
CA LYS A 146 -8.59 5.08 6.42
C LYS A 146 -9.35 4.18 7.37
N PHE A 147 -8.76 3.06 7.77
CA PHE A 147 -9.43 2.13 8.68
C PHE A 147 -8.41 1.35 9.51
N LEU A 148 -8.82 0.96 10.72
CA LEU A 148 -8.00 0.23 11.68
C LEU A 148 -8.87 -0.85 12.33
N THR A 149 -8.43 -2.12 12.29
CA THR A 149 -9.09 -3.22 13.02
C THR A 149 -8.24 -3.71 14.18
N ARG A 150 -8.86 -4.39 15.13
CA ARG A 150 -8.19 -5.08 16.22
C ARG A 150 -8.87 -6.41 16.52
N LEU A 151 -8.10 -7.52 16.46
CA LEU A 151 -8.62 -8.88 16.48
C LEU A 151 -9.41 -9.21 15.19
N PHE A 152 -10.16 -10.30 15.20
CA PHE A 152 -11.02 -10.70 14.08
C PHE A 152 -12.49 -10.63 14.53
N ASP A 153 -13.05 -9.42 14.50
CA ASP A 153 -14.49 -9.20 14.71
C ASP A 153 -15.21 -9.21 13.36
N PRO A 154 -16.27 -10.05 13.18
CA PRO A 154 -16.95 -10.18 11.89
C PRO A 154 -17.58 -8.88 11.37
N LYS A 155 -18.04 -7.99 12.26
CA LYS A 155 -18.67 -6.72 11.86
C LYS A 155 -17.58 -5.72 11.42
N GLU A 156 -16.50 -5.61 12.19
CA GLU A 156 -15.36 -4.75 11.86
C GLU A 156 -14.68 -5.25 10.58
N TYR A 157 -14.54 -6.57 10.39
CA TYR A 157 -14.01 -7.17 9.17
C TYR A 157 -14.89 -6.87 7.93
N LEU A 158 -16.21 -6.95 8.06
CA LEU A 158 -17.12 -6.60 6.97
C LEU A 158 -17.01 -5.12 6.61
N GLU A 159 -16.90 -4.24 7.61
CA GLU A 159 -16.72 -2.80 7.38
C GLU A 159 -15.38 -2.50 6.72
N MET A 160 -14.30 -3.16 7.15
CA MET A 160 -12.99 -3.07 6.51
C MET A 160 -13.08 -3.42 5.00
N LYS A 161 -13.79 -4.50 4.64
CA LYS A 161 -14.00 -4.86 3.23
C LYS A 161 -14.75 -3.79 2.45
N ARG A 162 -15.77 -3.14 3.05
CA ARG A 162 -16.49 -2.03 2.41
C ARG A 162 -15.58 -0.82 2.18
N VAL A 163 -14.75 -0.49 3.17
CA VAL A 163 -13.76 0.60 3.03
C VAL A 163 -12.78 0.29 1.91
N ILE A 164 -12.21 -0.91 1.87
CA ILE A 164 -11.29 -1.34 0.79
C ILE A 164 -11.98 -1.22 -0.58
N HIS A 165 -13.21 -1.73 -0.72
CA HIS A 165 -13.96 -1.68 -1.97
C HIS A 165 -14.18 -0.23 -2.44
N GLY A 166 -14.67 0.65 -1.56
CA GLY A 166 -14.89 2.06 -1.89
C GLY A 166 -13.60 2.81 -2.26
N LEU A 167 -12.48 2.50 -1.61
CA LEU A 167 -11.18 3.08 -1.98
C LEU A 167 -10.71 2.58 -3.35
N LEU A 168 -10.92 1.31 -3.68
CA LEU A 168 -10.59 0.75 -5.00
C LEU A 168 -11.48 1.32 -6.10
N GLU A 169 -12.77 1.56 -5.84
CA GLU A 169 -13.66 2.26 -6.78
C GLU A 169 -13.15 3.68 -7.08
N ASN A 170 -12.76 4.44 -6.05
CA ASN A 170 -12.19 5.77 -6.23
C ASN A 170 -10.89 5.73 -7.04
N GLN A 171 -9.96 4.84 -6.67
CA GLN A 171 -8.71 4.62 -7.42
C GLN A 171 -8.99 4.29 -8.88
N PHE A 172 -9.95 3.42 -9.15
CA PHE A 172 -10.37 3.05 -10.50
C PHE A 172 -10.89 4.25 -11.30
N LEU A 173 -11.76 5.07 -10.70
CA LEU A 173 -12.32 6.26 -11.36
C LEU A 173 -11.23 7.28 -11.70
N GLU A 174 -10.32 7.56 -10.80
CA GLU A 174 -9.18 8.46 -11.02
C GLU A 174 -8.24 7.95 -12.10
N GLU A 175 -7.92 6.65 -12.10
CA GLU A 175 -7.12 6.03 -13.13
C GLU A 175 -7.78 6.07 -14.51
N LYS A 176 -9.11 5.88 -14.57
CA LYS A 176 -9.90 5.96 -15.79
C LYS A 176 -9.86 7.37 -16.38
N GLN A 177 -10.05 8.40 -15.55
CA GLN A 177 -9.94 9.80 -15.97
C GLN A 177 -8.53 10.13 -16.50
N THR A 178 -7.50 9.72 -15.75
CA THR A 178 -6.10 9.89 -16.15
C THR A 178 -5.80 9.21 -17.49
N LEU A 179 -6.32 7.99 -17.70
CA LEU A 179 -6.14 7.26 -18.96
C LEU A 179 -6.77 8.00 -20.15
N VAL A 180 -7.97 8.57 -19.98
CA VAL A 180 -8.64 9.37 -21.02
C VAL A 180 -7.79 10.58 -21.40
N ALA A 181 -7.32 11.34 -20.40
CA ALA A 181 -6.47 12.51 -20.62
C ALA A 181 -5.16 12.14 -21.35
N GLN A 182 -4.50 11.07 -20.92
CA GLN A 182 -3.25 10.59 -21.54
C GLN A 182 -3.46 10.13 -22.98
N LYS A 183 -4.58 9.47 -23.30
CA LYS A 183 -4.93 9.09 -24.67
C LYS A 183 -5.17 10.32 -25.57
N GLN A 184 -5.79 11.36 -25.03
CA GLN A 184 -5.99 12.61 -25.78
C GLN A 184 -4.65 13.29 -26.08
N ILE A 185 -3.75 13.42 -25.12
CA ILE A 185 -2.40 13.95 -25.33
C ILE A 185 -1.63 13.14 -26.38
N LEU A 186 -1.71 11.81 -26.33
CA LEU A 186 -1.07 10.95 -27.31
C LEU A 186 -1.59 11.22 -28.74
N LYS A 187 -2.91 11.41 -28.88
CA LYS A 187 -3.56 11.75 -30.18
C LYS A 187 -3.05 13.07 -30.73
N GLU A 188 -2.93 14.08 -29.88
CA GLU A 188 -2.42 15.41 -30.28
C GLU A 188 -0.94 15.36 -30.67
N LEU A 189 -0.11 14.62 -29.93
CA LEU A 189 1.30 14.43 -30.28
C LEU A 189 1.48 13.71 -31.62
N LYS A 190 0.67 12.68 -31.88
CA LYS A 190 0.66 11.99 -33.19
C LYS A 190 0.25 12.92 -34.34
N HIS A 191 -0.74 13.78 -34.10
CA HIS A 191 -1.19 14.76 -35.10
C HIS A 191 -0.11 15.81 -35.41
N LYS A 192 0.50 16.43 -34.38
CA LYS A 192 1.60 17.39 -34.53
C LYS A 192 2.78 16.80 -35.31
N ARG A 193 3.12 15.53 -35.06
CA ARG A 193 4.19 14.83 -35.77
C ARG A 193 3.93 14.70 -37.28
N THR A 194 2.68 14.44 -37.69
CA THR A 194 2.31 14.31 -39.10
C THR A 194 2.38 15.65 -39.85
N THR A 195 2.29 16.76 -39.13
CA THR A 195 2.34 18.13 -39.67
C THR A 195 3.73 18.76 -39.72
N ASP A 196 4.69 18.24 -38.92
CA ASP A 196 6.02 18.82 -38.76
C ASP A 196 7.13 17.89 -39.29
N GLN A 197 7.64 18.20 -40.50
CA GLN A 197 8.62 17.36 -41.21
C GLN A 197 10.05 17.43 -40.70
N ASN A 198 10.34 18.31 -39.68
CA ASN A 198 11.71 18.62 -39.21
C ASN A 198 12.14 17.88 -37.93
N ILE A 199 11.35 16.96 -37.39
CA ILE A 199 11.69 16.30 -36.12
C ILE A 199 12.32 14.92 -36.40
N SER A 200 13.50 14.67 -35.80
CA SER A 200 14.20 13.37 -35.84
C SER A 200 13.26 12.22 -35.39
N THR A 201 12.77 11.46 -36.37
CA THR A 201 11.56 10.64 -36.27
C THR A 201 11.72 9.38 -35.43
N LYS A 202 12.87 8.69 -35.46
CA LYS A 202 13.04 7.34 -34.88
C LYS A 202 12.91 7.26 -33.36
N ASN A 203 13.47 8.21 -32.62
CA ASN A 203 13.41 8.22 -31.15
C ASN A 203 12.00 8.56 -30.62
N ILE A 204 11.31 9.47 -31.33
CA ILE A 204 9.94 9.85 -30.98
C ILE A 204 8.96 8.73 -31.28
N GLU A 205 9.14 8.02 -32.39
CA GLU A 205 8.33 6.83 -32.75
C GLU A 205 8.42 5.74 -31.67
N GLN A 206 9.62 5.45 -31.21
CA GLN A 206 9.83 4.46 -30.16
C GLN A 206 9.17 4.88 -28.84
N LYS A 207 9.29 6.15 -28.45
CA LYS A 207 8.63 6.68 -27.24
C LYS A 207 7.11 6.65 -27.34
N LEU A 208 6.55 7.04 -28.49
CA LEU A 208 5.12 6.99 -28.71
C LEU A 208 4.58 5.55 -28.70
N PHE A 209 5.29 4.61 -29.32
CA PHE A 209 4.95 3.19 -29.30
C PHE A 209 4.94 2.62 -27.87
N LEU A 210 5.97 2.93 -27.07
CA LEU A 210 6.05 2.49 -25.67
C LEU A 210 4.92 3.09 -24.82
N LEU A 211 4.61 4.36 -25.03
CA LEU A 211 3.49 5.01 -24.34
C LEU A 211 2.16 4.36 -24.69
N GLU A 212 1.90 4.15 -25.97
CA GLU A 212 0.68 3.50 -26.44
C GLU A 212 0.51 2.08 -25.86
N ARG A 213 1.61 1.31 -25.82
CA ARG A 213 1.63 -0.02 -25.21
C ARG A 213 1.27 0.04 -23.71
N LYS A 214 1.85 0.98 -22.95
CA LYS A 214 1.53 1.20 -21.53
C LYS A 214 0.06 1.56 -21.33
N LEU A 215 -0.47 2.49 -22.14
CA LEU A 215 -1.87 2.91 -22.05
C LEU A 215 -2.85 1.77 -22.39
N ASN A 216 -2.50 0.90 -23.34
CA ASN A 216 -3.32 -0.26 -23.67
C ASN A 216 -3.33 -1.33 -22.56
N LEU A 217 -2.18 -1.55 -21.89
CA LEU A 217 -2.11 -2.44 -20.72
C LEU A 217 -2.95 -1.88 -19.56
N LYS A 218 -2.85 -0.58 -19.30
CA LYS A 218 -3.68 0.09 -18.28
C LYS A 218 -5.17 -0.02 -18.60
N ALA A 219 -5.56 0.20 -19.86
CA ALA A 219 -6.95 0.07 -20.29
C ALA A 219 -7.51 -1.35 -20.08
N ARG A 220 -6.70 -2.40 -20.32
CA ARG A 220 -7.12 -3.80 -20.07
C ARG A 220 -7.33 -4.06 -18.57
N ARG A 221 -6.44 -3.56 -17.71
CA ARG A 221 -6.59 -3.67 -16.24
C ARG A 221 -7.88 -2.98 -15.77
N LEU A 222 -8.14 -1.78 -16.25
CA LEU A 222 -9.35 -1.03 -15.91
C LEU A 222 -10.63 -1.71 -16.40
N SER A 223 -10.62 -2.30 -17.60
CA SER A 223 -11.77 -3.09 -18.08
C SER A 223 -12.03 -4.34 -17.25
N TYR A 224 -11.00 -4.95 -16.66
CA TYR A 224 -11.18 -6.04 -15.72
C TYR A 224 -11.72 -5.55 -14.36
N ALA A 225 -11.19 -4.43 -13.85
CA ALA A 225 -11.65 -3.83 -12.60
C ALA A 225 -13.13 -3.40 -12.68
N GLU A 226 -13.56 -2.82 -13.81
CA GLU A 226 -14.96 -2.42 -14.06
C GLU A 226 -15.98 -3.57 -13.97
N LYS A 227 -15.53 -4.81 -14.23
CA LYS A 227 -16.39 -6.00 -14.10
C LYS A 227 -16.41 -6.57 -12.69
N LEU A 228 -15.44 -6.19 -11.86
CA LEU A 228 -15.24 -6.73 -10.52
C LEU A 228 -15.82 -5.79 -9.45
N LEU A 229 -15.73 -4.49 -9.64
CA LEU A 229 -16.26 -3.44 -8.78
C LEU A 229 -17.71 -3.10 -9.17
#